data_15aca9c21278534f87101b31f546c974
#
_entry.id   15aca9c21278534f87101b31f546c974
#
_cell.length_a   1.000
_cell.length_b   1.000
_cell.length_c   1.000
_cell.angle_alpha   90.00
_cell.angle_beta   90.00
_cell.angle_gamma   90.00
#
_symmetry.space_group_name_H-M   'P 1'
#
loop_
_entity.id
_entity.type
_entity.pdbx_description
1 polymer ?
#
loop_
_entity_poly.entity_id
_entity_poly.type
_entity_poly.pdbx_seq_one_letter_code
_entity_poly.pdbx_strand_id
1 'polypeptide(L)'
;ANMVEVFELCRQLLADDGVLWLNLGDSYNAAGRTSHGTRQGFKQGTNRASAEKADNCRPSVETLKPKDLIGIPWRVAFALQAYGWYLRQDIIWHKPNPMPESVTGRCTKAHEYLFLLSKSDRYFYDHESVKETAVRGYAGSTFNAGKTAEHQLNRSSDKERTEDGKRNRRSVWTIPTESYSEA
;
A
#
# COMPACT_ATOMS: atom_id res chain seq x y z
N ALA A 1 8.09 3.79 18.27
CA ALA A 1 8.71 2.79 19.14
C ALA A 1 7.91 1.49 19.12
N ASN A 2 6.67 1.50 19.56
CA ASN A 2 5.88 0.26 19.76
C ASN A 2 5.74 -0.64 18.53
N MET A 3 5.55 -0.06 17.33
CA MET A 3 5.40 -0.87 16.11
C MET A 3 6.69 -1.61 15.74
N VAL A 4 7.85 -0.97 15.89
CA VAL A 4 9.15 -1.61 15.62
C VAL A 4 9.39 -2.78 16.58
N GLU A 5 9.08 -2.62 17.86
CA GLU A 5 9.20 -3.67 18.87
C GLU A 5 8.31 -4.89 18.54
N VAL A 6 7.06 -4.65 18.16
CA VAL A 6 6.12 -5.71 17.74
C VAL A 6 6.66 -6.48 16.54
N PHE A 7 7.14 -5.77 15.51
CA PHE A 7 7.67 -6.43 14.31
C PHE A 7 9.03 -7.08 14.54
N GLU A 8 9.80 -6.66 15.55
CA GLU A 8 11.00 -7.39 15.95
C GLU A 8 10.66 -8.75 16.59
N LEU A 9 9.62 -8.82 17.39
CA LEU A 9 9.12 -10.11 17.88
C LEU A 9 8.65 -11.01 16.72
N CYS A 10 7.96 -10.44 15.72
CA CYS A 10 7.63 -11.19 14.51
C CYS A 10 8.86 -11.70 13.77
N ARG A 11 9.92 -10.88 13.68
CA ARG A 11 11.18 -11.26 13.03
C ARG A 11 11.86 -12.44 13.71
N GLN A 12 11.79 -12.52 15.03
CA GLN A 12 12.33 -13.65 15.79
C GLN A 12 11.60 -14.96 15.51
N LEU A 13 10.29 -14.89 15.23
CA LEU A 13 9.46 -16.06 14.95
C LEU A 13 9.54 -16.52 13.48
N LEU A 14 9.92 -15.64 12.56
CA LEU A 14 10.04 -15.97 11.14
C LEU A 14 11.23 -16.88 10.88
N ALA A 15 11.09 -17.78 9.90
CA ALA A 15 12.19 -18.52 9.31
C ALA A 15 13.25 -17.59 8.74
N ASP A 16 14.47 -18.07 8.48
CA ASP A 16 15.57 -17.22 7.99
C ASP A 16 15.32 -16.66 6.59
N ASP A 17 14.56 -17.37 5.76
CA ASP A 17 14.06 -16.95 4.46
C ASP A 17 12.64 -16.37 4.50
N GLY A 18 12.11 -16.10 5.70
CA GLY A 18 10.76 -15.63 5.93
C GLY A 18 10.50 -14.21 5.45
N VAL A 19 9.25 -13.96 5.06
CA VAL A 19 8.76 -12.66 4.58
C VAL A 19 7.60 -12.15 5.44
N LEU A 20 7.49 -10.84 5.50
CA LEU A 20 6.37 -10.13 6.12
C LEU A 20 5.65 -9.30 5.07
N TRP A 21 4.35 -9.51 4.93
CA TRP A 21 3.47 -8.68 4.12
C TRP A 21 2.72 -7.71 5.03
N LEU A 22 3.06 -6.44 4.94
CA LEU A 22 2.56 -5.41 5.84
C LEU A 22 1.57 -4.50 5.13
N ASN A 23 0.32 -4.52 5.58
CA ASN A 23 -0.70 -3.56 5.20
C ASN A 23 -1.07 -2.68 6.40
N LEU A 24 -1.03 -1.38 6.22
CA LEU A 24 -1.40 -0.40 7.24
C LEU A 24 -2.24 0.72 6.60
N GLY A 25 -3.26 1.14 7.33
CA GLY A 25 -4.04 2.32 6.99
C GLY A 25 -3.26 3.61 7.24
N ASP A 26 -3.53 4.62 6.42
CA ASP A 26 -3.00 5.97 6.60
C ASP A 26 -4.10 6.92 7.07
N SER A 27 -3.72 8.04 7.64
CA SER A 27 -4.64 9.04 8.17
C SER A 27 -4.15 10.44 7.86
N TYR A 28 -5.05 11.41 8.00
CA TYR A 28 -4.73 12.82 7.91
C TYR A 28 -4.60 13.43 9.30
N ASN A 29 -3.62 14.34 9.45
CA ASN A 29 -3.45 15.07 10.70
C ASN A 29 -4.72 15.88 11.01
N ALA A 30 -5.20 15.80 12.25
CA ALA A 30 -6.40 16.50 12.65
C ALA A 30 -6.19 18.01 12.46
N ALA A 31 -7.06 18.64 11.69
CA ALA A 31 -7.20 20.09 11.78
C ALA A 31 -7.78 20.34 13.17
N GLY A 32 -6.99 20.94 14.06
CA GLY A 32 -7.38 21.18 15.44
C GLY A 32 -8.81 21.71 15.52
N ARG A 33 -9.75 20.83 15.76
CA ARG A 33 -11.05 21.21 16.26
C ARG A 33 -10.82 21.50 17.73
N THR A 34 -10.47 22.74 18.01
CA THR A 34 -10.69 23.27 19.34
C THR A 34 -12.13 22.98 19.71
N SER A 35 -12.37 22.46 20.89
CA SER A 35 -13.63 22.03 21.44
C SER A 35 -14.73 23.13 21.55
N HIS A 36 -14.56 24.25 20.85
CA HIS A 36 -15.49 25.40 20.79
C HIS A 36 -16.29 25.48 19.49
N GLY A 37 -16.29 24.47 18.63
CA GLY A 37 -17.23 24.39 17.52
C GLY A 37 -18.65 24.14 18.05
N THR A 38 -19.50 25.16 17.98
CA THR A 38 -20.93 25.14 18.22
C THR A 38 -21.59 23.80 17.91
N ARG A 39 -22.26 23.24 18.92
CA ARG A 39 -23.06 22.01 18.88
C ARG A 39 -24.29 22.12 17.95
N GLN A 40 -24.16 22.61 16.75
CA GLN A 40 -25.22 22.64 15.75
C GLN A 40 -25.10 21.45 14.83
N GLY A 41 -25.91 20.42 15.07
CA GLY A 41 -26.00 19.27 14.19
C GLY A 41 -26.16 17.91 14.86
N PHE A 42 -26.87 17.84 15.99
CA PHE A 42 -27.31 16.54 16.51
C PHE A 42 -28.40 15.96 15.63
N LYS A 43 -28.04 15.09 14.71
CA LYS A 43 -29.02 14.34 13.92
C LYS A 43 -29.67 13.16 14.67
N GLN A 44 -29.18 12.81 15.85
CA GLN A 44 -29.78 11.76 16.69
C GLN A 44 -29.62 12.12 18.18
N GLY A 45 -30.73 12.43 18.83
CA GLY A 45 -30.79 12.79 20.25
C GLY A 45 -30.48 11.66 21.25
N THR A 46 -30.14 10.47 20.77
CA THR A 46 -29.93 9.27 21.60
C THR A 46 -28.46 9.06 22.04
N ASN A 47 -27.51 9.81 21.54
CA ASN A 47 -26.09 9.63 21.85
C ASN A 47 -25.48 10.72 22.74
N ARG A 48 -26.30 11.32 23.62
CA ARG A 48 -25.87 12.39 24.53
C ARG A 48 -24.76 11.94 25.49
N ALA A 49 -24.84 10.72 26.00
CA ALA A 49 -23.84 10.15 26.92
C ALA A 49 -22.49 9.83 26.25
N SER A 50 -22.48 9.54 24.96
CA SER A 50 -21.24 9.34 24.18
C SER A 50 -20.58 10.67 23.79
N ALA A 51 -21.36 11.76 23.68
CA ALA A 51 -20.84 13.08 23.34
C ALA A 51 -20.12 13.75 24.52
N GLU A 52 -20.49 13.42 25.75
CA GLU A 52 -19.86 13.96 26.98
C GLU A 52 -18.54 13.26 27.32
N LYS A 53 -18.32 12.01 26.84
CA LYS A 53 -17.04 11.28 26.97
C LYS A 53 -16.11 11.47 25.79
N ALA A 54 -16.60 12.02 24.73
CA ALA A 54 -15.79 12.26 23.53
C ALA A 54 -15.13 13.64 23.61
N ASP A 55 -14.18 13.78 24.48
CA ASP A 55 -13.00 14.62 24.24
C ASP A 55 -12.20 13.93 23.12
N ASN A 56 -12.90 13.72 21.99
CA ASN A 56 -12.37 13.11 20.76
C ASN A 56 -11.50 14.12 20.03
N CYS A 57 -10.54 14.67 20.74
CA CYS A 57 -9.37 15.25 20.14
C CYS A 57 -8.64 14.08 19.46
N ARG A 58 -8.86 13.90 18.15
CA ARG A 58 -7.99 13.01 17.39
C ARG A 58 -6.57 13.49 17.65
N PRO A 59 -5.66 12.61 18.11
CA PRO A 59 -4.30 13.04 18.39
C PRO A 59 -3.71 13.69 17.14
N SER A 60 -3.28 14.93 17.26
CA SER A 60 -2.56 15.63 16.21
C SER A 60 -1.07 15.36 16.38
N VAL A 61 -0.39 15.15 15.28
CA VAL A 61 1.07 15.11 15.25
C VAL A 61 1.55 16.57 15.19
N GLU A 62 2.19 17.05 16.24
CA GLU A 62 2.60 18.46 16.38
C GLU A 62 3.50 18.95 15.26
N THR A 63 4.31 18.05 14.67
CA THR A 63 5.24 18.36 13.59
C THR A 63 4.57 18.48 12.23
N LEU A 64 3.28 18.17 12.11
CA LEU A 64 2.53 18.18 10.85
C LEU A 64 1.47 19.27 10.87
N LYS A 65 1.26 19.89 9.72
CA LYS A 65 0.19 20.88 9.55
C LYS A 65 -1.18 20.20 9.59
N PRO A 66 -2.23 20.93 9.97
CA PRO A 66 -3.60 20.44 9.85
C PRO A 66 -3.90 19.97 8.42
N LYS A 67 -4.53 18.81 8.27
CA LYS A 67 -4.88 18.14 7.00
C LYS A 67 -3.72 17.52 6.22
N ASP A 68 -2.48 17.58 6.71
CA ASP A 68 -1.40 16.83 6.09
C ASP A 68 -1.67 15.33 6.16
N LEU A 69 -1.31 14.59 5.12
CA LEU A 69 -1.26 13.14 5.15
C LEU A 69 -0.12 12.71 6.10
N ILE A 70 -0.43 11.87 7.08
CA ILE A 70 0.58 11.47 8.09
C ILE A 70 1.65 10.56 7.47
N GLY A 71 1.29 9.72 6.52
CA GLY A 71 2.21 8.79 5.86
C GLY A 71 2.59 7.62 6.76
N ILE A 72 1.66 7.15 7.61
CA ILE A 72 1.89 6.07 8.57
C ILE A 72 2.53 4.84 7.91
N PRO A 73 2.01 4.31 6.79
CA PRO A 73 2.56 3.10 6.18
C PRO A 73 4.04 3.24 5.83
N TRP A 74 4.41 4.33 5.18
CA TRP A 74 5.79 4.60 4.79
C TRP A 74 6.71 4.88 5.97
N ARG A 75 6.22 5.60 7.00
CA ARG A 75 6.99 5.85 8.22
C ARG A 75 7.33 4.56 8.95
N VAL A 76 6.37 3.62 9.02
CA VAL A 76 6.60 2.31 9.62
C VAL A 76 7.55 1.48 8.75
N ALA A 77 7.35 1.45 7.43
CA ALA A 77 8.23 0.72 6.51
C ALA A 77 9.69 1.19 6.61
N PHE A 78 9.94 2.50 6.64
CA PHE A 78 11.28 3.06 6.80
C PHE A 78 11.85 2.83 8.19
N ALA A 79 11.04 2.88 9.25
CA ALA A 79 11.50 2.56 10.59
C ALA A 79 11.91 1.10 10.71
N LEU A 80 11.17 0.17 10.11
CA LEU A 80 11.53 -1.25 10.06
C LEU A 80 12.80 -1.47 9.23
N GLN A 81 12.93 -0.79 8.10
CA GLN A 81 14.14 -0.83 7.28
C GLN A 81 15.38 -0.36 8.07
N ALA A 82 15.26 0.77 8.78
CA ALA A 82 16.32 1.30 9.62
C ALA A 82 16.69 0.35 10.78
N TYR A 83 15.73 -0.45 11.22
CA TYR A 83 15.92 -1.43 12.30
C TYR A 83 16.51 -2.77 11.84
N GLY A 84 16.68 -2.96 10.51
CA GLY A 84 17.35 -4.14 9.94
C GLY A 84 16.47 -5.07 9.11
N TRP A 85 15.22 -4.72 8.83
CA TRP A 85 14.42 -5.39 7.84
C TRP A 85 14.84 -4.99 6.42
N TYR A 86 14.75 -5.91 5.48
CA TYR A 86 14.90 -5.61 4.06
C TYR A 86 13.55 -5.19 3.50
N LEU A 87 13.36 -3.90 3.20
CA LEU A 87 12.21 -3.41 2.47
C LEU A 87 12.40 -3.73 0.98
N ARG A 88 11.69 -4.74 0.50
CA ARG A 88 11.90 -5.31 -0.84
C ARG A 88 11.05 -4.65 -1.90
N GLN A 89 9.78 -4.35 -1.58
CA GLN A 89 8.85 -3.79 -2.54
C GLN A 89 7.68 -3.11 -1.84
N ASP A 90 7.16 -2.07 -2.46
CA ASP A 90 5.83 -1.52 -2.25
C ASP A 90 4.89 -2.05 -3.33
N ILE A 91 3.69 -2.41 -2.93
CA ILE A 91 2.64 -2.89 -3.82
C ILE A 91 1.41 -2.04 -3.58
N ILE A 92 0.77 -1.62 -4.65
CA ILE A 92 -0.49 -0.89 -4.60
C ILE A 92 -1.64 -1.88 -4.65
N TRP A 93 -2.38 -1.98 -3.58
CA TRP A 93 -3.68 -2.62 -3.60
C TRP A 93 -4.73 -1.62 -4.09
N HIS A 94 -5.06 -1.67 -5.37
CA HIS A 94 -6.12 -0.87 -5.98
C HIS A 94 -7.49 -1.50 -5.70
N LYS A 95 -8.39 -0.69 -5.13
CA LYS A 95 -9.78 -1.07 -4.81
C LYS A 95 -10.70 -0.45 -5.87
N PRO A 96 -11.29 -1.23 -6.77
CA PRO A 96 -12.21 -0.68 -7.79
C PRO A 96 -13.52 -0.16 -7.18
N ASN A 97 -13.86 -0.60 -5.96
CA ASN A 97 -15.05 -0.21 -5.21
C ASN A 97 -14.67 0.43 -3.84
N PRO A 98 -13.92 1.55 -3.81
CA PRO A 98 -13.55 2.19 -2.55
C PRO A 98 -14.78 2.79 -1.86
N MET A 99 -14.73 2.92 -0.52
CA MET A 99 -15.77 3.67 0.18
C MET A 99 -15.81 5.11 -0.31
N PRO A 100 -17.00 5.66 -0.62
CA PRO A 100 -17.12 7.05 -1.03
C PRO A 100 -16.69 7.99 0.10
N GLU A 101 -15.97 9.04 -0.26
CA GLU A 101 -15.55 10.10 0.66
C GLU A 101 -16.19 11.43 0.27
N SER A 102 -16.82 12.09 1.24
CA SER A 102 -17.40 13.43 1.04
C SER A 102 -16.35 14.55 1.11
N VAL A 103 -15.21 14.37 0.45
CA VAL A 103 -14.11 15.32 0.45
C VAL A 103 -13.97 15.98 -0.91
N THR A 104 -13.94 17.32 -0.93
CA THR A 104 -13.84 18.11 -2.16
C THR A 104 -12.45 18.65 -2.46
N GLY A 105 -11.53 18.60 -1.49
CA GLY A 105 -10.17 19.14 -1.61
C GLY A 105 -9.10 18.15 -2.07
N ARG A 106 -9.47 16.89 -2.33
CA ARG A 106 -8.56 15.83 -2.81
C ARG A 106 -9.35 14.70 -3.45
N CYS A 107 -8.66 13.83 -4.16
CA CYS A 107 -9.28 12.62 -4.72
C CYS A 107 -9.70 11.64 -3.61
N THR A 108 -10.73 10.85 -3.88
CA THR A 108 -11.09 9.68 -3.07
C THR A 108 -9.95 8.68 -3.10
N LYS A 109 -9.56 8.19 -1.94
CA LYS A 109 -8.48 7.20 -1.83
C LYS A 109 -8.97 5.82 -2.28
N ALA A 110 -8.49 5.36 -3.41
CA ALA A 110 -8.87 4.09 -4.03
C ALA A 110 -7.78 2.99 -3.90
N HIS A 111 -6.77 3.21 -3.06
CA HIS A 111 -5.69 2.24 -2.89
C HIS A 111 -5.14 2.21 -1.47
N GLU A 112 -4.50 1.11 -1.14
CA GLU A 112 -3.66 0.96 0.05
C GLU A 112 -2.27 0.46 -0.34
N TYR A 113 -1.31 0.62 0.57
CA TYR A 113 0.03 0.09 0.40
C TYR A 113 0.14 -1.28 1.06
N LEU A 114 0.78 -2.20 0.36
CA LEU A 114 1.20 -3.49 0.88
C LEU A 114 2.72 -3.57 0.71
N PHE A 115 3.45 -3.64 1.82
CA PHE A 115 4.90 -3.72 1.80
C PHE A 115 5.36 -5.15 1.92
N LEU A 116 6.29 -5.55 1.06
CA LEU A 116 7.03 -6.78 1.19
C LEU A 116 8.32 -6.50 1.94
N LEU A 117 8.47 -7.06 3.12
CA LEU A 117 9.68 -7.03 3.91
C LEU A 117 10.21 -8.45 4.10
N SER A 118 11.53 -8.61 4.17
CA SER A 118 12.18 -9.88 4.43
C SER A 118 13.15 -9.78 5.59
N LYS A 119 13.40 -10.92 6.23
CA LYS A 119 14.35 -11.05 7.33
C LYS A 119 15.80 -10.95 6.86
N SER A 120 16.07 -11.44 5.64
CA SER A 120 17.39 -11.46 5.04
C SER A 120 17.34 -11.01 3.56
N ASP A 121 18.50 -10.88 2.93
CA ASP A 121 18.63 -10.56 1.49
C ASP A 121 18.15 -11.71 0.60
N ARG A 122 18.20 -12.94 1.11
CA ARG A 122 17.67 -14.15 0.46
C ARG A 122 16.40 -14.57 1.19
N TYR A 123 15.31 -14.66 0.45
CA TYR A 123 13.99 -15.00 1.01
C TYR A 123 13.20 -15.83 0.01
N PHE A 124 12.22 -16.58 0.52
CA PHE A 124 11.34 -17.36 -0.31
C PHE A 124 10.29 -16.48 -0.99
N TYR A 125 10.20 -16.58 -2.30
CA TYR A 125 9.15 -15.98 -3.11
C TYR A 125 8.82 -16.88 -4.29
N ASP A 126 7.63 -17.49 -4.26
CA ASP A 126 7.16 -18.37 -5.33
C ASP A 126 6.67 -17.54 -6.53
N HIS A 127 7.63 -17.08 -7.33
CA HIS A 127 7.36 -16.23 -8.49
C HIS A 127 6.55 -16.96 -9.58
N GLU A 128 6.64 -18.29 -9.68
CA GLU A 128 5.91 -19.06 -10.67
C GLU A 128 4.42 -19.10 -10.37
N SER A 129 4.05 -19.36 -9.10
CA SER A 129 2.63 -19.45 -8.69
C SER A 129 1.89 -18.11 -8.78
N VAL A 130 2.61 -16.99 -8.68
CA VAL A 130 2.00 -15.65 -8.72
C VAL A 130 2.02 -14.99 -10.09
N LYS A 131 2.56 -15.63 -11.14
CA LYS A 131 2.56 -15.10 -12.50
C LYS A 131 1.15 -14.73 -12.96
N GLU A 132 1.06 -13.64 -13.68
CA GLU A 132 -0.18 -13.16 -14.30
C GLU A 132 -0.18 -13.39 -15.81
N THR A 133 -1.37 -13.49 -16.41
CA THR A 133 -1.49 -13.59 -17.88
C THR A 133 -0.87 -12.37 -18.55
N ALA A 134 0.00 -12.60 -19.53
CA ALA A 134 0.58 -11.53 -20.30
C ALA A 134 -0.48 -10.93 -21.23
N VAL A 135 -0.85 -9.67 -21.00
CA VAL A 135 -1.69 -8.94 -21.92
C VAL A 135 -0.89 -8.68 -23.19
N ARG A 136 -1.29 -9.27 -24.33
CA ARG A 136 -0.74 -8.92 -25.65
C ARG A 136 -1.04 -7.44 -25.92
N GLY A 137 -0.03 -6.61 -25.74
CA GLY A 137 -0.21 -5.20 -26.00
C GLY A 137 1.08 -4.43 -25.86
N TYR A 138 2.01 -4.72 -26.70
CA TYR A 138 3.01 -3.80 -27.22
C TYR A 138 3.75 -4.48 -28.39
N ALA A 139 2.99 -4.93 -29.38
CA ALA A 139 3.54 -5.15 -30.71
C ALA A 139 3.78 -3.76 -31.32
N GLY A 140 4.98 -3.25 -31.20
CA GLY A 140 5.33 -1.96 -31.77
C GLY A 140 5.85 -0.97 -30.76
N SER A 141 6.95 -1.28 -30.11
CA SER A 141 7.82 -0.21 -29.65
C SER A 141 8.34 0.54 -30.87
N THR A 142 7.72 1.65 -31.22
CA THR A 142 8.21 2.65 -32.20
C THR A 142 9.55 3.25 -31.78
N PHE A 143 10.11 2.82 -30.68
CA PHE A 143 11.44 3.19 -30.20
C PHE A 143 12.58 2.66 -31.08
N ASN A 144 12.28 1.82 -32.07
CA ASN A 144 13.26 1.29 -33.03
C ASN A 144 13.20 1.96 -34.41
N ALA A 145 12.38 3.00 -34.59
CA ALA A 145 12.34 3.77 -35.84
C ALA A 145 13.62 4.63 -36.00
N GLY A 146 14.72 4.01 -36.27
CA GLY A 146 16.01 4.68 -36.47
C GLY A 146 17.24 3.81 -36.29
N LYS A 147 17.06 2.52 -35.97
CA LYS A 147 18.16 1.58 -35.89
C LYS A 147 18.31 0.82 -37.19
N THR A 148 19.51 0.89 -37.80
CA THR A 148 19.86 0.18 -39.02
C THR A 148 19.75 -1.33 -38.83
N ALA A 149 19.45 -2.06 -39.91
CA ALA A 149 19.26 -3.51 -39.92
C ALA A 149 20.39 -4.31 -39.26
N GLU A 150 21.63 -3.81 -39.29
CA GLU A 150 22.80 -4.43 -38.65
C GLU A 150 22.68 -4.47 -37.11
N HIS A 151 22.00 -3.53 -36.51
CA HIS A 151 21.80 -3.50 -35.07
C HIS A 151 20.70 -4.46 -34.59
N GLN A 152 19.91 -4.99 -35.52
CA GLN A 152 18.85 -5.98 -35.24
C GLN A 152 19.38 -7.40 -35.20
N LEU A 153 20.47 -7.70 -35.93
CA LEU A 153 21.06 -9.05 -36.02
C LEU A 153 21.79 -9.49 -34.75
N ASN A 154 22.21 -8.55 -33.89
CA ASN A 154 22.89 -8.86 -32.62
C ASN A 154 22.00 -8.89 -31.40
N ARG A 155 20.69 -8.73 -31.57
CA ARG A 155 19.71 -9.04 -30.53
C ARG A 155 19.25 -10.49 -30.70
N SER A 156 20.08 -11.42 -30.29
CA SER A 156 19.60 -12.74 -29.86
C SER A 156 18.77 -12.56 -28.55
N SER A 157 17.69 -11.82 -28.65
CA SER A 157 16.64 -11.76 -27.63
C SER A 157 15.58 -12.81 -27.95
N ASP A 158 16.01 -14.00 -28.32
CA ASP A 158 15.32 -15.24 -28.03
C ASP A 158 15.50 -15.57 -26.53
N LYS A 159 15.37 -14.56 -25.67
CA LYS A 159 14.88 -14.82 -24.35
C LYS A 159 13.50 -15.40 -24.56
N GLU A 160 13.43 -16.70 -24.37
CA GLU A 160 12.26 -17.53 -24.40
C GLU A 160 11.04 -16.72 -24.00
N ARG A 161 10.19 -16.42 -24.99
CA ARG A 161 8.81 -16.02 -24.71
C ARG A 161 8.29 -17.20 -23.95
N THR A 162 8.01 -17.01 -22.66
CA THR A 162 7.46 -18.07 -21.84
C THR A 162 6.32 -18.68 -22.63
N GLU A 163 6.44 -19.96 -22.99
CA GLU A 163 5.47 -20.71 -23.80
C GLU A 163 4.08 -20.69 -23.19
N ASP A 164 4.01 -20.44 -21.88
CA ASP A 164 2.80 -20.38 -21.08
C ASP A 164 2.00 -19.08 -21.21
N GLY A 165 2.51 -18.07 -21.93
CA GLY A 165 1.84 -16.77 -22.08
C GLY A 165 1.71 -15.99 -20.78
N LYS A 166 2.49 -16.33 -19.76
CA LYS A 166 2.50 -15.67 -18.45
C LYS A 166 3.66 -14.69 -18.33
N ARG A 167 3.56 -13.78 -17.39
CA ARG A 167 4.59 -12.81 -17.02
C ARG A 167 4.66 -12.64 -15.50
N ASN A 168 5.75 -12.11 -15.01
CA ASN A 168 5.88 -11.77 -13.61
C ASN A 168 4.77 -10.81 -13.19
N ARG A 169 4.20 -11.03 -12.02
CA ARG A 169 3.15 -10.19 -11.45
C ARG A 169 3.66 -8.76 -11.24
N ARG A 170 2.85 -7.80 -11.65
CA ARG A 170 3.14 -6.37 -11.46
C ARG A 170 2.76 -5.91 -10.06
N SER A 171 3.32 -4.76 -9.64
CA SER A 171 3.14 -4.20 -8.29
C SER A 171 1.80 -3.47 -8.07
N VAL A 172 0.91 -3.43 -9.04
CA VAL A 172 -0.45 -2.90 -8.86
C VAL A 172 -1.44 -4.05 -8.94
N TRP A 173 -2.10 -4.34 -7.82
CA TRP A 173 -3.06 -5.43 -7.69
C TRP A 173 -4.47 -4.85 -7.58
N THR A 174 -5.32 -5.18 -8.52
CA THR A 174 -6.73 -4.80 -8.48
C THR A 174 -7.52 -5.91 -7.81
N ILE A 175 -7.92 -5.67 -6.57
CA ILE A 175 -8.68 -6.62 -5.76
C ILE A 175 -9.87 -5.88 -5.15
N PRO A 176 -11.12 -6.25 -5.52
CA PRO A 176 -12.29 -5.63 -4.93
C PRO A 176 -12.39 -5.94 -3.43
N THR A 177 -12.94 -5.01 -2.67
CA THR A 177 -13.34 -5.27 -1.29
C THR A 177 -14.67 -6.00 -1.30
N GLU A 178 -14.78 -7.06 -0.53
CA GLU A 178 -16.00 -7.83 -0.35
C GLU A 178 -16.48 -7.71 1.08
N SER A 179 -17.79 -7.57 1.28
CA SER A 179 -18.36 -7.55 2.61
C SER A 179 -18.44 -8.99 3.14
N TYR A 180 -17.96 -9.20 4.35
CA TYR A 180 -18.15 -10.47 5.04
C TYR A 180 -19.62 -10.61 5.45
N SER A 181 -20.32 -11.60 4.91
CA SER A 181 -21.76 -11.77 5.10
C SER A 181 -22.14 -12.64 6.30
N GLU A 182 -21.16 -13.20 7.01
CA GLU A 182 -21.36 -14.13 8.13
C GLU A 182 -20.93 -13.52 9.47
N ALA A 183 -21.34 -12.28 9.77
CA ALA A 183 -21.13 -11.66 11.07
C ALA A 183 -22.45 -11.45 11.82
#